data_f881b5d1b20963630ca1f43d80d5991a
#
_entry.id   f881b5d1b20963630ca1f43d80d5991a
#
_cell.length_a   1.000
_cell.length_b   1.000
_cell.length_c   1.000
_cell.angle_alpha   90.00
_cell.angle_beta   90.00
_cell.angle_gamma   90.00
#
_symmetry.space_group_name_H-M   'P 1'
#
loop_
_entity.id
_entity.type
_entity.pdbx_description
1 polymer ?
#
loop_
_entity_poly.entity_id
_entity_poly.type
_entity_poly.pdbx_seq_one_letter_code
_entity_poly.pdbx_strand_id
1 'polypeptide(L)'
;MLLSEAWDKYHSDKRIEGYSSLTLKMYGFQCNLLKRYFGDIRIGDITTDNLKQYLVEAGEHLKPSSLGHRIRFIRSLFKWTHEEGYILKNPATKLKEPKLGKRIPKFLTKHEIEHLREGCHTPMENALFEFFYSTGCRIGEVAKINKDDINFTGNSVIVHGKGDKEREVYFNIRCAIWLKRYLEEREDNQPCLFVTERKPIRRMSIDTLRHIVKRISNRAGIKKTIHPHQLRHSFATHMIVNGAPLEVIQSLLGHEKSETTRIYAHLSGKLRHDFYSKYF
;
A
#
# COMPACT_ATOMS: atom_id res chain seq x y z
N MET A 1 -14.18 33.16 -3.91
CA MET A 1 -12.96 32.36 -4.07
C MET A 1 -13.21 31.33 -5.15
N LEU A 2 -12.33 31.24 -6.16
CA LEU A 2 -12.39 30.26 -7.22
C LEU A 2 -11.97 28.86 -6.70
N LEU A 3 -12.32 27.81 -7.43
CA LEU A 3 -11.98 26.45 -7.06
C LEU A 3 -10.45 26.20 -7.08
N SER A 4 -9.73 26.88 -8.00
CA SER A 4 -8.25 26.86 -8.03
C SER A 4 -7.64 27.52 -6.79
N GLU A 5 -8.13 28.70 -6.43
CA GLU A 5 -7.66 29.43 -5.24
C GLU A 5 -7.94 28.63 -3.95
N ALA A 6 -9.12 27.99 -3.88
CA ALA A 6 -9.47 27.12 -2.76
C ALA A 6 -8.52 25.93 -2.65
N TRP A 7 -8.15 25.32 -3.78
CA TRP A 7 -7.19 24.23 -3.80
C TRP A 7 -5.81 24.67 -3.29
N ASP A 8 -5.30 25.81 -3.75
CA ASP A 8 -3.95 26.26 -3.38
C ASP A 8 -3.84 26.53 -1.87
N LYS A 9 -4.86 27.17 -1.31
CA LYS A 9 -4.94 27.39 0.14
C LYS A 9 -5.10 26.10 0.91
N TYR A 10 -6.04 25.22 0.51
CA TYR A 10 -6.26 23.92 1.10
C TYR A 10 -5.00 23.06 1.07
N HIS A 11 -4.30 23.04 -0.08
CA HIS A 11 -3.05 22.29 -0.23
C HIS A 11 -1.98 22.78 0.76
N SER A 12 -1.83 24.09 0.92
CA SER A 12 -0.87 24.67 1.85
C SER A 12 -1.19 24.30 3.30
N ASP A 13 -2.45 24.41 3.72
CA ASP A 13 -2.90 24.04 5.06
C ASP A 13 -2.68 22.55 5.34
N LYS A 14 -3.08 21.69 4.41
CA LYS A 14 -2.88 20.23 4.58
C LYS A 14 -1.41 19.82 4.59
N ARG A 15 -0.55 20.63 3.97
CA ARG A 15 0.91 20.47 4.08
C ARG A 15 1.40 20.83 5.48
N ILE A 16 0.89 21.92 6.07
CA ILE A 16 1.19 22.34 7.46
C ILE A 16 0.69 21.28 8.45
N GLU A 17 -0.50 20.69 8.20
CA GLU A 17 -1.03 19.58 9.01
C GLU A 17 -0.25 18.26 8.87
N GLY A 18 0.83 18.22 8.07
CA GLY A 18 1.69 17.06 7.92
C GLY A 18 1.15 15.98 6.98
N TYR A 19 0.26 16.32 6.06
CA TYR A 19 -0.19 15.38 5.03
C TYR A 19 0.98 14.95 4.15
N SER A 20 1.08 13.64 3.85
CA SER A 20 2.13 13.14 2.98
C SER A 20 2.05 13.73 1.57
N SER A 21 3.20 13.94 0.93
CA SER A 21 3.28 14.42 -0.47
C SER A 21 2.47 13.56 -1.44
N LEU A 22 2.38 12.24 -1.18
CA LEU A 22 1.55 11.35 -1.98
C LEU A 22 0.06 11.61 -1.80
N THR A 23 -0.40 11.85 -0.57
CA THR A 23 -1.81 12.20 -0.28
C THR A 23 -2.18 13.50 -0.97
N LEU A 24 -1.31 14.51 -0.87
CA LEU A 24 -1.53 15.81 -1.52
C LEU A 24 -1.55 15.68 -3.04
N LYS A 25 -0.65 14.89 -3.62
CA LYS A 25 -0.66 14.58 -5.07
C LYS A 25 -1.97 13.92 -5.51
N MET A 26 -2.47 12.95 -4.75
CA MET A 26 -3.74 12.28 -5.05
C MET A 26 -4.94 13.22 -4.90
N TYR A 27 -4.91 14.10 -3.92
CA TYR A 27 -5.95 15.14 -3.74
C TYR A 27 -5.90 16.16 -4.87
N GLY A 28 -4.70 16.56 -5.32
CA GLY A 28 -4.54 17.43 -6.49
C GLY A 28 -5.12 16.81 -7.77
N PHE A 29 -4.91 15.52 -7.96
CA PHE A 29 -5.54 14.80 -9.06
C PHE A 29 -7.08 14.86 -8.98
N GLN A 30 -7.66 14.65 -7.80
CA GLN A 30 -9.12 14.74 -7.61
C GLN A 30 -9.64 16.17 -7.81
N CYS A 31 -8.89 17.18 -7.37
CA CYS A 31 -9.22 18.58 -7.60
C CYS A 31 -9.24 18.92 -9.10
N ASN A 32 -8.25 18.45 -9.85
CA ASN A 32 -8.20 18.65 -11.30
C ASN A 32 -9.39 17.99 -12.02
N LEU A 33 -9.88 16.84 -11.54
CA LEU A 33 -11.09 16.21 -12.07
C LEU A 33 -12.33 17.07 -11.78
N LEU A 34 -12.42 17.64 -10.58
CA LEU A 34 -13.52 18.53 -10.18
C LEU A 34 -13.51 19.80 -11.02
N LYS A 35 -12.33 20.42 -11.22
CA LYS A 35 -12.16 21.59 -12.08
C LYS A 35 -12.47 21.30 -13.56
N ARG A 36 -12.15 20.12 -14.03
CA ARG A 36 -12.46 19.73 -15.42
C ARG A 36 -13.97 19.63 -15.64
N TYR A 37 -14.73 19.22 -14.64
CA TYR A 37 -16.18 19.07 -14.73
C TYR A 37 -16.92 20.39 -14.58
N PHE A 38 -16.61 21.18 -13.55
CA PHE A 38 -17.33 22.42 -13.25
C PHE A 38 -16.74 23.66 -13.92
N GLY A 39 -15.52 23.59 -14.42
CA GLY A 39 -14.71 24.78 -14.71
C GLY A 39 -14.09 25.36 -13.44
N ASP A 40 -13.37 26.47 -13.57
CA ASP A 40 -12.81 27.18 -12.44
C ASP A 40 -13.81 28.24 -11.91
N ILE A 41 -14.91 27.74 -11.37
CA ILE A 41 -16.03 28.56 -10.85
C ILE A 41 -15.82 28.91 -9.35
N ARG A 42 -16.67 29.77 -8.82
CA ARG A 42 -16.68 30.07 -7.38
C ARG A 42 -17.10 28.83 -6.60
N ILE A 43 -16.29 28.43 -5.60
CA ILE A 43 -16.54 27.22 -4.82
C ILE A 43 -17.88 27.30 -4.04
N GLY A 44 -18.34 28.51 -3.69
CA GLY A 44 -19.62 28.73 -3.03
C GLY A 44 -20.85 28.50 -3.90
N ASP A 45 -20.69 28.48 -5.22
CA ASP A 45 -21.79 28.25 -6.17
C ASP A 45 -22.05 26.77 -6.39
N ILE A 46 -21.17 25.88 -5.92
CA ILE A 46 -21.31 24.43 -6.03
C ILE A 46 -22.28 23.93 -4.96
N THR A 47 -23.45 23.47 -5.39
CA THR A 47 -24.50 22.95 -4.53
C THR A 47 -24.34 21.45 -4.25
N THR A 48 -25.11 20.94 -3.28
CA THR A 48 -25.17 19.49 -3.01
C THR A 48 -25.63 18.70 -4.24
N ASP A 49 -26.59 19.24 -5.01
CA ASP A 49 -27.13 18.53 -6.18
C ASP A 49 -26.12 18.54 -7.34
N ASN A 50 -25.39 19.65 -7.53
CA ASN A 50 -24.26 19.65 -8.47
C ASN A 50 -23.21 18.59 -8.13
N LEU A 51 -22.84 18.45 -6.84
CA LEU A 51 -21.90 17.41 -6.41
C LEU A 51 -22.43 15.98 -6.64
N LYS A 52 -23.74 15.76 -6.40
CA LYS A 52 -24.34 14.45 -6.67
C LYS A 52 -24.37 14.14 -8.17
N GLN A 53 -24.73 15.11 -9.00
CA GLN A 53 -24.72 14.96 -10.45
C GLN A 53 -23.30 14.64 -10.94
N TYR A 54 -22.28 15.39 -10.51
CA TYR A 54 -20.88 15.09 -10.80
C TYR A 54 -20.47 13.67 -10.43
N LEU A 55 -20.89 13.21 -9.24
CA LEU A 55 -20.56 11.87 -8.77
C LEU A 55 -21.28 10.76 -9.57
N VAL A 56 -22.46 11.01 -10.06
CA VAL A 56 -23.18 10.09 -10.95
C VAL A 56 -22.50 10.03 -12.31
N GLU A 57 -22.35 11.15 -12.99
CA GLU A 57 -21.81 11.21 -14.35
C GLU A 57 -20.33 10.80 -14.43
N ALA A 58 -19.48 11.44 -13.62
CA ALA A 58 -18.05 11.15 -13.60
C ALA A 58 -17.70 9.85 -12.84
N GLY A 59 -18.68 9.24 -12.16
CA GLY A 59 -18.54 8.02 -11.37
C GLY A 59 -19.05 6.76 -12.04
N GLU A 60 -19.79 6.85 -13.15
CA GLU A 60 -20.50 5.75 -13.80
C GLU A 60 -19.63 4.51 -14.04
N HIS A 61 -18.42 4.72 -14.51
CA HIS A 61 -17.47 3.63 -14.81
C HIS A 61 -16.48 3.34 -13.67
N LEU A 62 -16.63 3.98 -12.50
CA LEU A 62 -15.72 3.81 -11.40
C LEU A 62 -16.08 2.63 -10.52
N LYS A 63 -15.05 1.92 -10.06
CA LYS A 63 -15.21 0.96 -8.97
C LYS A 63 -15.69 1.70 -7.71
N PRO A 64 -16.56 1.08 -6.88
CA PRO A 64 -17.07 1.71 -5.65
C PRO A 64 -15.97 2.29 -4.73
N SER A 65 -14.81 1.61 -4.65
CA SER A 65 -13.66 2.11 -3.89
C SER A 65 -13.07 3.40 -4.46
N SER A 66 -13.01 3.53 -5.79
CA SER A 66 -12.52 4.74 -6.46
C SER A 66 -13.49 5.91 -6.30
N LEU A 67 -14.79 5.64 -6.38
CA LEU A 67 -15.83 6.63 -6.08
C LEU A 67 -15.75 7.09 -4.62
N GLY A 68 -15.53 6.17 -3.67
CA GLY A 68 -15.29 6.51 -2.27
C GLY A 68 -14.08 7.44 -2.06
N HIS A 69 -12.98 7.25 -2.82
CA HIS A 69 -11.83 8.18 -2.77
C HIS A 69 -12.20 9.58 -3.26
N ARG A 70 -13.00 9.68 -4.32
CA ARG A 70 -13.50 10.95 -4.85
C ARG A 70 -14.37 11.68 -3.84
N ILE A 71 -15.31 10.98 -3.23
CA ILE A 71 -16.19 11.52 -2.19
C ILE A 71 -15.40 12.00 -0.97
N ARG A 72 -14.41 11.25 -0.51
CA ARG A 72 -13.55 11.66 0.62
C ARG A 72 -12.81 12.96 0.35
N PHE A 73 -12.24 13.13 -0.84
CA PHE A 73 -11.60 14.38 -1.22
C PHE A 73 -12.60 15.54 -1.21
N ILE A 74 -13.75 15.40 -1.86
CA ILE A 74 -14.80 16.44 -1.92
C ILE A 74 -15.23 16.82 -0.50
N ARG A 75 -15.54 15.83 0.34
CA ARG A 75 -15.91 16.08 1.74
C ARG A 75 -14.82 16.83 2.51
N SER A 76 -13.56 16.47 2.30
CA SER A 76 -12.43 17.11 2.96
C SER A 76 -12.25 18.56 2.50
N LEU A 77 -12.31 18.82 1.19
CA LEU A 77 -12.18 20.18 0.63
C LEU A 77 -13.33 21.09 1.11
N PHE A 78 -14.58 20.65 0.94
CA PHE A 78 -15.74 21.49 1.30
C PHE A 78 -15.94 21.63 2.81
N LYS A 79 -15.48 20.66 3.62
CA LYS A 79 -15.44 20.82 5.07
C LYS A 79 -14.45 21.92 5.45
N TRP A 80 -13.23 21.86 4.93
CA TRP A 80 -12.20 22.86 5.17
C TRP A 80 -12.64 24.26 4.72
N THR A 81 -13.20 24.41 3.50
CA THR A 81 -13.67 25.72 3.02
C THR A 81 -14.79 26.31 3.87
N HIS A 82 -15.61 25.47 4.49
CA HIS A 82 -16.64 25.93 5.43
C HIS A 82 -16.04 26.32 6.78
N GLU A 83 -15.09 25.53 7.31
CA GLU A 83 -14.41 25.81 8.57
C GLU A 83 -13.58 27.09 8.52
N GLU A 84 -12.97 27.39 7.36
CA GLU A 84 -12.25 28.65 7.09
C GLU A 84 -13.17 29.84 6.74
N GLY A 85 -14.48 29.65 6.74
CA GLY A 85 -15.44 30.71 6.46
C GLY A 85 -15.54 31.13 4.99
N TYR A 86 -14.95 30.40 4.05
CA TYR A 86 -15.03 30.72 2.61
C TYR A 86 -16.40 30.42 2.00
N ILE A 87 -17.17 29.53 2.61
CA ILE A 87 -18.55 29.21 2.25
C ILE A 87 -19.42 29.16 3.51
N LEU A 88 -20.67 29.62 3.38
CA LEU A 88 -21.61 29.66 4.50
C LEU A 88 -22.16 28.27 4.87
N LYS A 89 -22.24 27.36 3.92
CA LYS A 89 -22.81 26.03 4.10
C LYS A 89 -21.99 25.01 3.36
N ASN A 90 -21.70 23.89 4.02
CA ASN A 90 -20.97 22.78 3.41
C ASN A 90 -21.92 21.89 2.57
N PRO A 91 -21.83 21.90 1.22
CA PRO A 91 -22.70 21.11 0.34
C PRO A 91 -22.37 19.62 0.36
N ALA A 92 -21.18 19.24 0.86
CA ALA A 92 -20.71 17.85 0.86
C ALA A 92 -21.12 17.04 2.11
N THR A 93 -21.77 17.67 3.09
CA THR A 93 -22.13 17.05 4.38
C THR A 93 -22.97 15.78 4.21
N LYS A 94 -23.92 15.78 3.25
CA LYS A 94 -24.83 14.65 2.99
C LYS A 94 -24.27 13.59 2.06
N LEU A 95 -23.08 13.77 1.50
CA LEU A 95 -22.46 12.78 0.62
C LEU A 95 -22.01 11.57 1.43
N LYS A 96 -22.42 10.37 1.00
CA LYS A 96 -22.07 9.09 1.63
C LYS A 96 -21.20 8.27 0.69
N GLU A 97 -20.20 7.60 1.25
CA GLU A 97 -19.39 6.65 0.48
C GLU A 97 -20.20 5.39 0.14
N PRO A 98 -19.95 4.76 -1.02
CA PRO A 98 -20.55 3.49 -1.37
C PRO A 98 -20.21 2.42 -0.31
N LYS A 99 -21.17 1.57 0.00
CA LYS A 99 -20.92 0.39 0.82
C LYS A 99 -20.00 -0.56 0.06
N LEU A 100 -18.86 -0.85 0.64
CA LEU A 100 -17.93 -1.84 0.10
C LEU A 100 -18.26 -3.21 0.69
N GLY A 101 -18.45 -4.21 -0.17
CA GLY A 101 -18.52 -5.60 0.29
C GLY A 101 -17.21 -6.02 0.97
N LYS A 102 -17.30 -6.91 1.97
CA LYS A 102 -16.12 -7.52 2.59
C LYS A 102 -15.37 -8.31 1.52
N ARG A 103 -14.15 -7.89 1.19
CA ARG A 103 -13.29 -8.62 0.27
C ARG A 103 -12.32 -9.47 1.11
N ILE A 104 -12.35 -10.77 0.86
CA ILE A 104 -11.32 -11.67 1.38
C ILE A 104 -10.03 -11.39 0.60
N PRO A 105 -8.92 -11.02 1.26
CA PRO A 105 -7.65 -10.81 0.58
C PRO A 105 -7.23 -12.10 -0.14
N LYS A 106 -6.85 -11.98 -1.41
CA LYS A 106 -6.30 -13.11 -2.16
C LYS A 106 -4.87 -13.32 -1.70
N PHE A 107 -4.58 -14.47 -1.14
CA PHE A 107 -3.23 -14.91 -0.80
C PHE A 107 -2.73 -15.98 -1.76
N LEU A 108 -1.46 -16.26 -1.73
CA LEU A 108 -0.79 -17.28 -2.53
C LEU A 108 -0.68 -18.56 -1.70
N THR A 109 -0.93 -19.69 -2.33
CA THR A 109 -0.68 -21.01 -1.74
C THR A 109 0.82 -21.26 -1.61
N LYS A 110 1.24 -22.21 -0.77
CA LYS A 110 2.66 -22.61 -0.68
C LYS A 110 3.19 -23.07 -2.04
N HIS A 111 2.38 -23.78 -2.82
CA HIS A 111 2.73 -24.21 -4.17
C HIS A 111 2.99 -23.03 -5.14
N GLU A 112 2.13 -22.02 -5.12
CA GLU A 112 2.34 -20.80 -5.92
C GLU A 112 3.58 -20.02 -5.48
N ILE A 113 3.94 -20.05 -4.20
CA ILE A 113 5.19 -19.47 -3.69
C ILE A 113 6.40 -20.20 -4.30
N GLU A 114 6.38 -21.54 -4.38
CA GLU A 114 7.47 -22.28 -5.02
C GLU A 114 7.57 -21.94 -6.51
N HIS A 115 6.48 -21.89 -7.25
CA HIS A 115 6.53 -21.46 -8.65
C HIS A 115 7.09 -20.04 -8.83
N LEU A 116 6.79 -19.12 -7.90
CA LEU A 116 7.41 -17.78 -7.94
C LEU A 116 8.91 -17.83 -7.73
N ARG A 117 9.41 -18.74 -6.88
CA ARG A 117 10.84 -18.98 -6.71
C ARG A 117 11.51 -19.45 -7.98
N GLU A 118 10.89 -20.40 -8.69
CA GLU A 118 11.34 -20.87 -10.00
C GLU A 118 11.35 -19.76 -11.05
N GLY A 119 10.44 -18.80 -10.95
CA GLY A 119 10.38 -17.60 -11.80
C GLY A 119 11.47 -16.56 -11.54
N CYS A 120 12.24 -16.68 -10.44
CA CYS A 120 13.37 -15.81 -10.12
C CYS A 120 14.63 -16.32 -10.82
N HIS A 121 15.24 -15.51 -11.69
CA HIS A 121 16.38 -15.92 -12.52
C HIS A 121 17.71 -15.31 -12.07
N THR A 122 17.69 -14.25 -11.26
CA THR A 122 18.91 -13.57 -10.77
C THR A 122 18.97 -13.56 -9.26
N PRO A 123 20.16 -13.46 -8.64
CA PRO A 123 20.30 -13.30 -7.19
C PRO A 123 19.51 -12.12 -6.66
N MET A 124 19.45 -11.01 -7.40
CA MET A 124 18.66 -9.84 -7.04
C MET A 124 17.14 -10.15 -6.99
N GLU A 125 16.60 -10.88 -7.98
CA GLU A 125 15.19 -11.26 -8.00
C GLU A 125 14.84 -12.21 -6.87
N ASN A 126 15.70 -13.20 -6.60
CA ASN A 126 15.54 -14.12 -5.47
C ASN A 126 15.58 -13.37 -4.12
N ALA A 127 16.57 -12.50 -3.93
CA ALA A 127 16.70 -11.69 -2.72
C ALA A 127 15.45 -10.80 -2.50
N LEU A 128 15.00 -10.11 -3.54
CA LEU A 128 13.83 -9.24 -3.48
C LEU A 128 12.54 -10.03 -3.17
N PHE A 129 12.32 -11.15 -3.84
CA PHE A 129 11.16 -12.00 -3.63
C PHE A 129 11.13 -12.57 -2.22
N GLU A 130 12.23 -13.20 -1.77
CA GLU A 130 12.33 -13.78 -0.43
C GLU A 130 12.21 -12.70 0.65
N PHE A 131 12.75 -11.51 0.41
CA PHE A 131 12.62 -10.40 1.33
C PHE A 131 11.17 -9.97 1.51
N PHE A 132 10.42 -9.75 0.42
CA PHE A 132 8.99 -9.43 0.51
C PHE A 132 8.19 -10.52 1.21
N TYR A 133 8.48 -11.78 0.89
CA TYR A 133 7.69 -12.89 1.40
C TYR A 133 8.01 -13.23 2.86
N SER A 134 9.29 -13.16 3.28
CA SER A 134 9.68 -13.50 4.65
C SER A 134 9.44 -12.39 5.67
N THR A 135 9.54 -11.11 5.25
CA THR A 135 9.36 -9.97 6.16
C THR A 135 7.94 -9.44 6.19
N GLY A 136 7.18 -9.66 5.13
CA GLY A 136 5.86 -9.03 4.94
C GLY A 136 5.89 -7.50 4.85
N CYS A 137 7.03 -6.89 4.57
CA CYS A 137 7.18 -5.43 4.47
C CYS A 137 6.30 -4.81 3.39
N ARG A 138 5.90 -3.54 3.61
CA ARG A 138 5.27 -2.74 2.56
C ARG A 138 6.30 -2.36 1.51
N ILE A 139 5.87 -2.31 0.25
CA ILE A 139 6.78 -1.94 -0.86
C ILE A 139 7.49 -0.59 -0.63
N GLY A 140 6.80 0.39 -0.03
CA GLY A 140 7.40 1.69 0.28
C GLY A 140 8.45 1.63 1.40
N GLU A 141 8.37 0.64 2.29
CA GLU A 141 9.37 0.36 3.31
C GLU A 141 10.61 -0.26 2.64
N VAL A 142 10.42 -1.31 1.83
CA VAL A 142 11.51 -1.98 1.09
C VAL A 142 12.28 -1.01 0.19
N ALA A 143 11.59 -0.07 -0.46
CA ALA A 143 12.24 0.94 -1.31
C ALA A 143 13.19 1.87 -0.56
N LYS A 144 13.08 1.99 0.76
CA LYS A 144 13.89 2.89 1.58
C LYS A 144 15.09 2.23 2.25
N ILE A 145 15.10 0.90 2.37
CA ILE A 145 16.13 0.15 3.11
C ILE A 145 17.51 0.36 2.47
N ASN A 146 18.52 0.51 3.32
CA ASN A 146 19.94 0.53 2.97
C ASN A 146 20.60 -0.83 3.27
N LYS A 147 21.80 -1.04 2.75
CA LYS A 147 22.60 -2.25 3.04
C LYS A 147 22.92 -2.35 4.53
N ASP A 148 23.28 -1.23 5.13
CA ASP A 148 23.70 -1.14 6.53
C ASP A 148 22.54 -1.34 7.53
N ASP A 149 21.27 -1.25 7.07
CA ASP A 149 20.11 -1.54 7.91
C ASP A 149 19.92 -3.05 8.15
N ILE A 150 20.65 -3.92 7.42
CA ILE A 150 20.51 -5.38 7.49
C ILE A 150 21.39 -5.96 8.58
N ASN A 151 20.78 -6.55 9.58
CA ASN A 151 21.45 -7.36 10.59
C ASN A 151 21.49 -8.83 10.17
N PHE A 152 22.59 -9.29 9.57
CA PHE A 152 22.74 -10.69 9.17
C PHE A 152 22.94 -11.66 10.33
N THR A 153 23.38 -11.18 11.50
CA THR A 153 23.53 -12.03 12.69
C THR A 153 22.16 -12.35 13.30
N GLY A 154 21.29 -11.33 13.41
CA GLY A 154 19.92 -11.49 13.92
C GLY A 154 18.89 -11.85 12.85
N ASN A 155 19.27 -11.89 11.57
CA ASN A 155 18.36 -12.01 10.43
C ASN A 155 17.20 -11.01 10.52
N SER A 156 17.50 -9.77 10.82
CA SER A 156 16.51 -8.72 11.05
C SER A 156 16.85 -7.41 10.33
N VAL A 157 15.86 -6.54 10.23
CA VAL A 157 16.02 -5.19 9.70
C VAL A 157 15.00 -4.26 10.37
N ILE A 158 15.43 -3.04 10.68
CA ILE A 158 14.53 -1.98 11.15
C ILE A 158 13.92 -1.29 9.93
N VAL A 159 12.61 -1.19 9.90
CA VAL A 159 11.86 -0.54 8.82
C VAL A 159 11.03 0.63 9.34
N HIS A 160 11.02 1.72 8.57
CA HIS A 160 10.27 2.93 8.87
C HIS A 160 8.89 2.89 8.21
N GLY A 161 7.86 2.84 9.02
CA GLY A 161 6.46 2.79 8.60
C GLY A 161 5.83 4.18 8.39
N LYS A 162 4.51 4.22 8.34
CA LYS A 162 3.75 5.46 8.27
C LYS A 162 3.89 6.26 9.57
N GLY A 163 4.14 7.57 9.46
CA GLY A 163 4.33 8.44 10.62
C GLY A 163 5.68 8.24 11.32
N ASP A 164 6.69 7.79 10.57
CA ASP A 164 8.06 7.55 11.01
C ASP A 164 8.20 6.55 12.18
N LYS A 165 7.21 5.67 12.33
CA LYS A 165 7.25 4.60 13.33
C LYS A 165 8.17 3.49 12.86
N GLU A 166 9.16 3.20 13.67
CA GLU A 166 10.09 2.10 13.45
C GLU A 166 9.51 0.77 13.95
N ARG A 167 9.85 -0.30 13.27
CA ARG A 167 9.69 -1.66 13.77
C ARG A 167 10.77 -2.58 13.24
N GLU A 168 11.17 -3.53 14.04
CA GLU A 168 12.03 -4.61 13.61
C GLU A 168 11.19 -5.68 12.92
N VAL A 169 11.67 -6.18 11.80
CA VAL A 169 11.12 -7.32 11.06
C VAL A 169 12.21 -8.34 10.80
N TYR A 170 11.82 -9.59 10.65
CA TYR A 170 12.74 -10.72 10.54
C TYR A 170 12.63 -11.36 9.16
N PHE A 171 13.73 -11.89 8.67
CA PHE A 171 13.77 -12.64 7.43
C PHE A 171 14.35 -14.04 7.68
N ASN A 172 13.92 -15.01 6.88
CA ASN A 172 14.36 -16.40 7.03
C ASN A 172 15.76 -16.64 6.44
N ILE A 173 16.34 -17.81 6.73
CA ILE A 173 17.68 -18.21 6.27
C ILE A 173 17.81 -18.16 4.75
N ARG A 174 16.77 -18.56 4.00
CA ARG A 174 16.77 -18.51 2.53
C ARG A 174 16.93 -17.07 2.03
N CYS A 175 16.22 -16.13 2.63
CA CYS A 175 16.36 -14.71 2.32
C CYS A 175 17.79 -14.21 2.63
N ALA A 176 18.34 -14.58 3.77
CA ALA A 176 19.71 -14.22 4.16
C ALA A 176 20.75 -14.70 3.13
N ILE A 177 20.62 -15.96 2.66
CA ILE A 177 21.50 -16.52 1.64
C ILE A 177 21.42 -15.72 0.33
N TRP A 178 20.21 -15.42 -0.15
CA TRP A 178 20.03 -14.70 -1.40
C TRP A 178 20.43 -13.23 -1.30
N LEU A 179 20.22 -12.59 -0.13
CA LEU A 179 20.70 -11.24 0.11
C LEU A 179 22.23 -11.18 0.06
N LYS A 180 22.92 -12.13 0.70
CA LYS A 180 24.40 -12.20 0.65
C LYS A 180 24.90 -12.37 -0.77
N ARG A 181 24.38 -13.35 -1.52
CA ARG A 181 24.75 -13.58 -2.93
C ARG A 181 24.52 -12.33 -3.78
N TYR A 182 23.37 -11.69 -3.61
CA TYR A 182 23.06 -10.48 -4.34
C TYR A 182 24.04 -9.33 -4.01
N LEU A 183 24.38 -9.15 -2.74
CA LEU A 183 25.30 -8.08 -2.31
C LEU A 183 26.74 -8.37 -2.74
N GLU A 184 27.16 -9.64 -2.79
CA GLU A 184 28.47 -10.09 -3.28
C GLU A 184 28.65 -9.84 -4.79
N GLU A 185 27.59 -9.96 -5.59
CA GLU A 185 27.61 -9.66 -7.03
C GLU A 185 27.59 -8.16 -7.35
N ARG A 186 27.38 -7.28 -6.34
CA ARG A 186 27.28 -5.85 -6.56
C ARG A 186 28.65 -5.18 -6.60
N GLU A 187 28.91 -4.45 -7.70
CA GLU A 187 30.12 -3.67 -7.92
C GLU A 187 29.91 -2.16 -7.68
N ASP A 188 28.71 -1.75 -7.25
CA ASP A 188 28.35 -0.35 -7.04
C ASP A 188 28.51 0.09 -5.58
N ASN A 189 28.70 1.41 -5.36
CA ASN A 189 28.85 2.02 -4.04
C ASN A 189 27.51 2.61 -3.50
N GLN A 190 26.37 2.27 -4.10
CA GLN A 190 25.09 2.80 -3.63
C GLN A 190 24.74 2.23 -2.24
N PRO A 191 24.30 3.08 -1.29
CA PRO A 191 23.97 2.62 0.06
C PRO A 191 22.66 1.79 0.10
N CYS A 192 21.76 1.98 -0.87
CA CYS A 192 20.47 1.31 -0.87
C CYS A 192 20.57 -0.21 -1.07
N LEU A 193 19.69 -0.96 -0.41
CA LEU A 193 19.65 -2.41 -0.48
C LEU A 193 19.38 -2.89 -1.91
N PHE A 194 18.36 -2.37 -2.57
CA PHE A 194 18.00 -2.76 -3.95
C PHE A 194 18.28 -1.63 -4.93
N VAL A 195 19.06 -1.95 -5.99
CA VAL A 195 19.46 -1.02 -7.04
C VAL A 195 18.97 -1.46 -8.40
N THR A 196 18.85 -0.49 -9.32
CA THR A 196 18.46 -0.76 -10.72
C THR A 196 19.50 -1.63 -11.42
N GLU A 197 19.04 -2.53 -12.31
CA GLU A 197 19.89 -3.43 -13.10
C GLU A 197 20.63 -2.69 -14.24
N ARG A 198 20.12 -1.53 -14.64
CA ARG A 198 20.67 -0.74 -15.77
C ARG A 198 21.26 0.57 -15.27
N LYS A 199 22.30 1.03 -15.93
CA LYS A 199 22.91 2.33 -15.66
C LYS A 199 21.95 3.48 -16.01
N PRO A 200 21.92 4.56 -15.22
CA PRO A 200 22.72 4.74 -14.00
C PRO A 200 22.20 3.87 -12.86
N ILE A 201 23.12 3.22 -12.13
CA ILE A 201 22.80 2.42 -10.95
C ILE A 201 22.30 3.36 -9.85
N ARG A 202 21.08 3.11 -9.40
CA ARG A 202 20.39 3.94 -8.40
C ARG A 202 19.41 3.12 -7.58
N ARG A 203 18.93 3.69 -6.48
CA ARG A 203 17.86 3.11 -5.66
C ARG A 203 16.66 2.74 -6.53
N MET A 204 16.12 1.53 -6.36
CA MET A 204 14.90 1.12 -7.05
C MET A 204 13.71 1.96 -6.60
N SER A 205 12.96 2.45 -7.55
CA SER A 205 11.66 3.08 -7.29
C SER A 205 10.60 2.03 -6.93
N ILE A 206 9.52 2.46 -6.28
CA ILE A 206 8.37 1.60 -5.99
C ILE A 206 7.83 0.94 -7.26
N ASP A 207 7.82 1.66 -8.38
CA ASP A 207 7.30 1.14 -9.65
C ASP A 207 8.26 0.11 -10.26
N THR A 208 9.58 0.30 -10.12
CA THR A 208 10.58 -0.70 -10.50
C THR A 208 10.40 -2.00 -9.70
N LEU A 209 10.26 -1.89 -8.38
CA LEU A 209 10.01 -3.05 -7.51
C LEU A 209 8.72 -3.80 -7.90
N ARG A 210 7.64 -3.08 -8.21
CA ARG A 210 6.39 -3.69 -8.70
C ARG A 210 6.59 -4.41 -10.03
N HIS A 211 7.35 -3.78 -10.93
CA HIS A 211 7.63 -4.36 -12.25
C HIS A 211 8.40 -5.66 -12.13
N ILE A 212 9.41 -5.74 -11.25
CA ILE A 212 10.18 -6.97 -11.02
C ILE A 212 9.28 -8.08 -10.48
N VAL A 213 8.45 -7.82 -9.46
CA VAL A 213 7.51 -8.81 -8.92
C VAL A 213 6.53 -9.29 -10.01
N LYS A 214 6.05 -8.40 -10.88
CA LYS A 214 5.20 -8.77 -12.02
C LYS A 214 5.98 -9.62 -13.05
N ARG A 215 7.24 -9.28 -13.34
CA ARG A 215 8.13 -10.03 -14.25
C ARG A 215 8.34 -11.47 -13.75
N ILE A 216 8.65 -11.65 -12.47
CA ILE A 216 8.77 -12.95 -11.81
C ILE A 216 7.46 -13.74 -11.94
N SER A 217 6.33 -13.12 -11.62
CA SER A 217 5.01 -13.74 -11.70
C SER A 217 4.67 -14.24 -13.10
N ASN A 218 4.99 -13.46 -14.13
CA ASN A 218 4.74 -13.84 -15.52
C ASN A 218 5.56 -15.07 -15.93
N ARG A 219 6.83 -15.16 -15.50
CA ARG A 219 7.70 -16.31 -15.77
C ARG A 219 7.24 -17.56 -15.03
N ALA A 220 6.75 -17.40 -13.83
CA ALA A 220 6.19 -18.49 -13.01
C ALA A 220 4.89 -19.08 -13.59
N GLY A 221 4.37 -18.55 -14.70
CA GLY A 221 3.16 -19.05 -15.35
C GLY A 221 1.88 -18.88 -14.54
N ILE A 222 1.90 -18.03 -13.52
CA ILE A 222 0.75 -17.81 -12.65
C ILE A 222 -0.26 -16.90 -13.35
N LYS A 223 -1.46 -17.42 -13.64
CA LYS A 223 -2.52 -16.71 -14.40
C LYS A 223 -3.06 -15.44 -13.73
N LYS A 224 -2.78 -15.23 -12.44
CA LYS A 224 -3.23 -14.03 -11.70
C LYS A 224 -2.12 -13.01 -11.57
N THR A 225 -2.46 -11.72 -11.68
CA THR A 225 -1.49 -10.64 -11.45
C THR A 225 -1.08 -10.60 -9.99
N ILE A 226 0.23 -10.75 -9.72
CA ILE A 226 0.79 -10.73 -8.37
C ILE A 226 1.39 -9.35 -8.08
N HIS A 227 1.09 -8.85 -6.90
CA HIS A 227 1.57 -7.57 -6.39
C HIS A 227 2.28 -7.77 -5.04
N PRO A 228 3.22 -6.91 -4.65
CA PRO A 228 3.89 -7.00 -3.35
C PRO A 228 2.94 -7.12 -2.15
N HIS A 229 1.77 -6.47 -2.20
CA HIS A 229 0.77 -6.62 -1.16
C HIS A 229 0.20 -8.03 -1.02
N GLN A 230 0.16 -8.82 -2.11
CA GLN A 230 -0.25 -10.22 -2.02
C GLN A 230 0.81 -11.09 -1.34
N LEU A 231 2.12 -10.82 -1.55
CA LEU A 231 3.19 -11.49 -0.82
C LEU A 231 3.07 -11.22 0.69
N ARG A 232 2.82 -9.97 1.06
CA ARG A 232 2.54 -9.59 2.45
C ARG A 232 1.27 -10.26 3.01
N HIS A 233 0.19 -10.36 2.22
CA HIS A 233 -1.01 -11.10 2.62
C HIS A 233 -0.72 -12.60 2.80
N SER A 234 0.08 -13.18 1.91
CA SER A 234 0.49 -14.58 1.99
C SER A 234 1.35 -14.83 3.22
N PHE A 235 2.31 -13.95 3.53
CA PHE A 235 3.07 -13.99 4.77
C PHE A 235 2.14 -14.03 5.98
N ALA A 236 1.22 -13.08 6.12
CA ALA A 236 0.29 -13.03 7.24
C ALA A 236 -0.57 -14.29 7.34
N THR A 237 -1.12 -14.76 6.22
CA THR A 237 -1.96 -15.95 6.18
C THR A 237 -1.18 -17.21 6.55
N HIS A 238 0.05 -17.37 6.03
CA HIS A 238 0.88 -18.52 6.34
C HIS A 238 1.35 -18.50 7.80
N MET A 239 1.63 -17.35 8.39
CA MET A 239 1.90 -17.21 9.82
C MET A 239 0.71 -17.70 10.66
N ILE A 240 -0.53 -17.28 10.31
CA ILE A 240 -1.74 -17.73 10.99
C ILE A 240 -1.92 -19.24 10.83
N VAL A 241 -1.77 -19.77 9.62
CA VAL A 241 -1.89 -21.23 9.36
C VAL A 241 -0.87 -22.02 10.16
N ASN A 242 0.30 -21.46 10.39
CA ASN A 242 1.35 -22.09 11.21
C ASN A 242 1.16 -21.85 12.72
N GLY A 243 0.07 -21.21 13.15
CA GLY A 243 -0.30 -21.05 14.56
C GLY A 243 0.28 -19.83 15.26
N ALA A 244 0.86 -18.87 14.51
CA ALA A 244 1.37 -17.65 15.14
C ALA A 244 0.23 -16.81 15.74
N PRO A 245 0.40 -16.26 16.96
CA PRO A 245 -0.57 -15.35 17.56
C PRO A 245 -0.84 -14.12 16.70
N LEU A 246 -2.11 -13.67 16.69
CA LEU A 246 -2.53 -12.55 15.85
C LEU A 246 -1.80 -11.25 16.20
N GLU A 247 -1.51 -11.05 17.49
CA GLU A 247 -0.79 -9.90 18.04
C GLU A 247 0.65 -9.83 17.51
N VAL A 248 1.32 -10.98 17.42
CA VAL A 248 2.67 -11.08 16.85
C VAL A 248 2.66 -10.69 15.38
N ILE A 249 1.70 -11.23 14.61
CA ILE A 249 1.55 -10.89 13.18
C ILE A 249 1.23 -9.40 13.01
N GLN A 250 0.38 -8.86 13.87
CA GLN A 250 0.02 -7.44 13.86
C GLN A 250 1.23 -6.54 14.10
N SER A 251 2.06 -6.91 15.09
CA SER A 251 3.31 -6.21 15.41
C SER A 251 4.28 -6.24 14.23
N LEU A 252 4.57 -7.43 13.68
CA LEU A 252 5.47 -7.62 12.53
C LEU A 252 5.00 -6.84 11.29
N LEU A 253 3.70 -6.81 11.05
CA LEU A 253 3.14 -6.06 9.93
C LEU A 253 3.05 -4.54 10.20
N GLY A 254 3.10 -4.08 11.43
CA GLY A 254 2.89 -2.68 11.79
C GLY A 254 1.48 -2.20 11.40
N HIS A 255 0.45 -2.95 11.84
CA HIS A 255 -0.95 -2.58 11.67
C HIS A 255 -1.41 -1.80 12.91
N GLU A 256 -1.72 -0.51 12.74
CA GLU A 256 -2.27 0.32 13.84
C GLU A 256 -3.68 -0.11 14.26
N LYS A 257 -4.43 -0.74 13.35
CA LYS A 257 -5.79 -1.22 13.61
C LYS A 257 -5.82 -2.74 13.53
N SER A 258 -6.26 -3.38 14.62
CA SER A 258 -6.47 -4.83 14.71
C SER A 258 -7.42 -5.37 13.63
N GLU A 259 -8.37 -4.54 13.19
CA GLU A 259 -9.33 -4.87 12.12
C GLU A 259 -8.65 -5.28 10.81
N THR A 260 -7.49 -4.69 10.48
CA THR A 260 -6.73 -5.03 9.27
C THR A 260 -6.12 -6.44 9.37
N THR A 261 -5.77 -6.90 10.56
CA THR A 261 -5.22 -8.26 10.77
C THR A 261 -6.33 -9.29 10.98
N ARG A 262 -7.48 -8.90 11.57
CA ARG A 262 -8.66 -9.76 11.71
C ARG A 262 -9.25 -10.25 10.39
N ILE A 263 -9.02 -9.53 9.29
CA ILE A 263 -9.43 -10.00 7.96
C ILE A 263 -8.81 -11.36 7.63
N TYR A 264 -7.60 -11.64 8.11
CA TYR A 264 -6.93 -12.93 7.90
C TYR A 264 -7.50 -14.04 8.79
N ALA A 265 -7.98 -13.72 9.99
CA ALA A 265 -8.61 -14.68 10.89
C ALA A 265 -9.96 -15.22 10.34
N HIS A 266 -10.61 -14.50 9.45
CA HIS A 266 -11.83 -14.95 8.77
C HIS A 266 -11.58 -15.91 7.59
N LEU A 267 -10.29 -16.12 7.22
CA LEU A 267 -9.93 -16.82 5.97
C LEU A 267 -10.12 -18.32 5.99
N SER A 268 -10.40 -18.99 7.13
CA SER A 268 -10.64 -20.42 7.08
C SER A 268 -11.56 -20.96 8.17
N GLY A 269 -12.72 -21.47 7.76
CA GLY A 269 -13.50 -22.41 8.55
C GLY A 269 -12.70 -23.67 8.90
N LYS A 270 -11.78 -24.07 8.00
CA LYS A 270 -10.84 -25.17 8.19
C LYS A 270 -9.85 -24.89 9.33
N LEU A 271 -9.29 -23.68 9.41
CA LEU A 271 -8.42 -23.28 10.52
C LEU A 271 -9.12 -23.34 11.88
N ARG A 272 -10.39 -22.94 11.94
CA ARG A 272 -11.17 -23.06 13.19
C ARG A 272 -11.31 -24.51 13.63
N HIS A 273 -11.58 -25.41 12.69
CA HIS A 273 -11.67 -26.84 12.95
C HIS A 273 -10.31 -27.41 13.39
N ASP A 274 -9.24 -27.07 12.67
CA ASP A 274 -7.88 -27.53 12.96
C ASP A 274 -7.40 -27.03 14.34
N PHE A 275 -7.69 -25.78 14.67
CA PHE A 275 -7.41 -25.23 16.02
C PHE A 275 -8.26 -25.87 17.10
N TYR A 276 -9.56 -26.09 16.86
CA TYR A 276 -10.41 -26.81 17.79
C TYR A 276 -9.85 -28.19 18.06
N SER A 277 -9.57 -28.99 17.02
CA SER A 277 -9.01 -30.34 17.15
C SER A 277 -7.61 -30.41 17.75
N LYS A 278 -6.85 -29.29 17.74
CA LYS A 278 -5.51 -29.22 18.32
C LYS A 278 -5.53 -28.90 19.82
N TYR A 279 -6.53 -28.15 20.28
CA TYR A 279 -6.59 -27.64 21.65
C TYR A 279 -7.74 -28.25 22.49
N PHE A 280 -8.55 -29.09 21.88
CA PHE A 280 -9.65 -29.83 22.49
C PHE A 280 -9.50 -31.32 22.24
#